data_284fb5f9eba9a7b38e4dce5224eb750f
#
_entry.id   284fb5f9eba9a7b38e4dce5224eb750f
#
_cell.length_a   1.000
_cell.length_b   1.000
_cell.length_c   1.000
_cell.angle_alpha   90.00
_cell.angle_beta   90.00
_cell.angle_gamma   90.00
#
_symmetry.space_group_name_H-M   'P 1'
#
loop_
_entity.id
_entity.type
_entity.pdbx_description
1 polymer ?
#
loop_
_entity_poly.entity_id
_entity_poly.type
_entity_poly.pdbx_seq_one_letter_code
_entity_poly.pdbx_strand_id
1 'polypeptide(L)'
;EYLWQEIRVKGGAYGCMCAFGKSGDSYFVSYRDPNLKSTVEAYEKAADFIEAFDGDERTMTQYIIGAVSELDTPLNPAAKGLRGMSSYLTNQTYEDYQRERDELLGADVNTIRSLAAVIRAFMEDDCLCVVGNDNRLKEDKEMFDVLENLY
;
A
#
# COMPACT_ATOMS: atom_id res chain seq x y z
N GLU A 1 5.44 8.68 1.20
CA GLU A 1 6.54 9.60 0.86
C GLU A 1 7.62 8.91 0.03
N TYR A 2 8.15 7.75 0.46
CA TYR A 2 9.21 7.01 -0.23
C TYR A 2 8.88 6.68 -1.69
N LEU A 3 7.77 5.98 -1.95
CA LEU A 3 7.36 5.62 -3.32
C LEU A 3 7.16 6.85 -4.19
N TRP A 4 6.60 7.92 -3.64
CA TRP A 4 6.43 9.17 -4.36
C TRP A 4 7.76 9.76 -4.82
N GLN A 5 8.77 9.77 -3.95
CA GLN A 5 10.10 10.29 -4.28
C GLN A 5 10.81 9.40 -5.31
N GLU A 6 10.81 8.08 -5.12
CA GLU A 6 11.56 7.18 -6.00
C GLU A 6 10.87 7.00 -7.37
N ILE A 7 9.57 6.79 -7.40
CA ILE A 7 8.84 6.41 -8.61
C ILE A 7 8.34 7.62 -9.38
N ARG A 8 7.77 8.63 -8.68
CA ARG A 8 7.24 9.80 -9.37
C ARG A 8 8.28 10.88 -9.58
N VAL A 9 8.92 11.36 -8.52
CA VAL A 9 9.83 12.53 -8.61
C VAL A 9 11.10 12.17 -9.36
N LYS A 10 11.77 11.08 -9.00
CA LYS A 10 13.00 10.61 -9.65
C LYS A 10 12.70 9.80 -10.91
N GLY A 11 11.72 8.89 -10.85
CA GLY A 11 11.39 7.98 -11.93
C GLY A 11 10.55 8.60 -13.04
N GLY A 12 9.83 9.69 -12.78
CA GLY A 12 9.02 10.38 -13.78
C GLY A 12 7.65 9.76 -14.06
N ALA A 13 7.20 8.81 -13.24
CA ALA A 13 5.85 8.27 -13.33
C ALA A 13 4.79 9.36 -13.04
N TYR A 14 3.62 9.24 -13.64
CA TYR A 14 2.51 10.16 -13.36
C TYR A 14 1.97 10.00 -11.94
N GLY A 15 1.89 8.76 -11.46
CA GLY A 15 1.47 8.46 -10.10
C GLY A 15 1.95 7.11 -9.62
N CYS A 16 1.98 6.95 -8.31
CA CYS A 16 2.24 5.68 -7.64
C CYS A 16 1.41 5.60 -6.36
N MET A 17 1.02 4.40 -5.98
CA MET A 17 0.30 4.15 -4.73
C MET A 17 0.58 2.73 -4.22
N CYS A 18 0.26 2.50 -2.98
CA CYS A 18 0.18 1.17 -2.39
C CYS A 18 -1.10 1.07 -1.55
N ALA A 19 -1.63 -0.13 -1.43
CA ALA A 19 -2.71 -0.42 -0.51
C ALA A 19 -2.51 -1.79 0.13
N PHE A 20 -2.91 -1.89 1.38
CA PHE A 20 -2.95 -3.12 2.16
C PHE A 20 -4.35 -3.24 2.76
N GLY A 21 -5.18 -4.06 2.14
CA GLY A 21 -6.59 -4.21 2.50
C GLY A 21 -6.79 -5.17 3.68
N LYS A 22 -7.86 -4.96 4.43
CA LYS A 22 -8.26 -5.87 5.54
C LYS A 22 -8.61 -7.28 5.07
N SER A 23 -8.98 -7.46 3.81
CA SER A 23 -9.25 -8.76 3.16
C SER A 23 -7.98 -9.53 2.77
N GLY A 24 -6.80 -8.90 2.92
CA GLY A 24 -5.52 -9.44 2.46
C GLY A 24 -5.11 -8.96 1.07
N ASP A 25 -6.02 -8.30 0.34
CA ASP A 25 -5.68 -7.71 -0.95
C ASP A 25 -4.65 -6.60 -0.75
N SER A 26 -3.50 -6.78 -1.37
CA SER A 26 -2.39 -5.84 -1.23
C SER A 26 -1.74 -5.60 -2.59
N TYR A 27 -1.34 -4.36 -2.86
CA TYR A 27 -0.66 -4.05 -4.11
C TYR A 27 0.21 -2.80 -4.01
N PHE A 28 1.27 -2.80 -4.81
CA PHE A 28 1.95 -1.60 -5.29
C PHE A 28 1.53 -1.33 -6.73
N VAL A 29 1.34 -0.08 -7.10
CA VAL A 29 1.01 0.27 -8.48
C VAL A 29 1.66 1.58 -8.88
N SER A 30 2.11 1.66 -10.14
CA SER A 30 2.48 2.88 -10.83
C SER A 30 1.61 3.09 -12.07
N TYR A 31 1.45 4.33 -12.46
CA TYR A 31 0.62 4.71 -13.60
C TYR A 31 1.37 5.67 -14.51
N ARG A 32 1.33 5.37 -15.81
CA ARG A 32 2.13 6.08 -16.83
C ARG A 32 3.59 6.21 -16.41
N ASP A 33 4.16 5.08 -16.10
CA ASP A 33 5.52 4.94 -15.63
C ASP A 33 6.45 4.66 -16.82
N PRO A 34 7.48 5.47 -17.05
CA PRO A 34 8.43 5.22 -18.11
C PRO A 34 9.47 4.14 -17.76
N ASN A 35 9.53 3.72 -16.50
CA ASN A 35 10.55 2.78 -16.01
C ASN A 35 9.89 1.53 -15.40
N LEU A 36 10.34 0.36 -15.83
CA LEU A 36 9.86 -0.89 -15.26
C LEU A 36 10.79 -1.41 -14.16
N LYS A 37 12.03 -1.71 -14.46
CA LYS A 37 12.99 -2.31 -13.51
C LYS A 37 13.21 -1.46 -12.28
N SER A 38 13.50 -0.17 -12.45
CA SER A 38 13.76 0.71 -11.32
C SER A 38 12.52 0.93 -10.43
N THR A 39 11.32 0.81 -10.99
CA THR A 39 10.09 0.88 -10.21
C THR A 39 9.89 -0.39 -9.39
N VAL A 40 10.11 -1.57 -9.94
CA VAL A 40 10.08 -2.84 -9.19
C VAL A 40 11.15 -2.83 -8.10
N GLU A 41 12.39 -2.42 -8.39
CA GLU A 41 13.43 -2.26 -7.38
C GLU A 41 13.03 -1.29 -6.26
N ALA A 42 12.28 -0.22 -6.58
CA ALA A 42 11.77 0.69 -5.55
C ALA A 42 10.71 0.02 -4.67
N TYR A 43 9.88 -0.86 -5.21
CA TYR A 43 8.93 -1.64 -4.42
C TYR A 43 9.65 -2.63 -3.49
N GLU A 44 10.65 -3.35 -3.98
CA GLU A 44 11.46 -4.28 -3.19
C GLU A 44 12.14 -3.57 -2.01
N LYS A 45 12.70 -2.38 -2.25
CA LYS A 45 13.36 -1.58 -1.21
C LYS A 45 12.41 -0.87 -0.24
N ALA A 46 11.08 -0.92 -0.48
CA ALA A 46 10.10 -0.30 0.41
C ALA A 46 10.15 -0.89 1.83
N ALA A 47 10.42 -2.19 1.95
CA ALA A 47 10.57 -2.84 3.26
C ALA A 47 11.77 -2.30 4.04
N ASP A 48 12.90 -2.10 3.38
CA ASP A 48 14.12 -1.56 4.03
C ASP A 48 13.91 -0.11 4.47
N PHE A 49 13.18 0.67 3.67
CA PHE A 49 12.79 2.03 4.04
C PHE A 49 11.92 2.05 5.30
N ILE A 50 10.93 1.14 5.40
CA ILE A 50 10.05 1.03 6.57
C ILE A 50 10.82 0.54 7.79
N GLU A 51 11.73 -0.43 7.64
CA GLU A 51 12.56 -0.93 8.74
C GLU A 51 13.50 0.15 9.30
N ALA A 52 14.03 1.02 8.43
CA ALA A 52 14.89 2.14 8.80
C ALA A 52 14.10 3.39 9.25
N PHE A 53 12.76 3.32 9.32
CA PHE A 53 11.95 4.48 9.68
C PHE A 53 12.34 5.03 11.07
N ASP A 54 12.59 6.34 11.13
CA ASP A 54 12.97 7.07 12.35
C ASP A 54 12.21 8.40 12.43
N GLY A 55 10.89 8.30 12.65
CA GLY A 55 10.02 9.46 12.79
C GLY A 55 10.06 10.02 14.21
N ASP A 56 10.14 11.33 14.34
CA ASP A 56 9.96 12.02 15.61
C ASP A 56 8.49 11.95 16.09
N GLU A 57 8.24 12.39 17.33
CA GLU A 57 6.90 12.39 17.94
C GLU A 57 5.88 13.16 17.09
N ARG A 58 6.29 14.25 16.46
CA ARG A 58 5.40 15.06 15.61
C ARG A 58 5.01 14.29 14.35
N THR A 59 5.95 13.63 13.71
CA THR A 59 5.71 12.79 12.53
C THR A 59 4.77 11.64 12.86
N MET A 60 5.02 10.95 13.97
CA MET A 60 4.14 9.87 14.45
C MET A 60 2.73 10.38 14.72
N THR A 61 2.60 11.51 15.40
CA THR A 61 1.29 12.14 15.67
C THR A 61 0.55 12.44 14.36
N GLN A 62 1.22 12.97 13.34
CA GLN A 62 0.61 13.25 12.03
C GLN A 62 0.11 11.98 11.34
N TYR A 63 0.88 10.89 11.38
CA TYR A 63 0.48 9.61 10.81
C TYR A 63 -0.71 8.99 11.55
N ILE A 64 -0.69 9.01 12.88
CA ILE A 64 -1.80 8.52 13.70
C ILE A 64 -3.09 9.32 13.42
N ILE A 65 -3.01 10.66 13.39
CA ILE A 65 -4.16 11.51 13.06
C ILE A 65 -4.69 11.18 11.66
N GLY A 66 -3.82 10.99 10.67
CA GLY A 66 -4.21 10.60 9.32
C GLY A 66 -4.98 9.28 9.30
N ALA A 67 -4.43 8.24 9.93
CA ALA A 67 -5.04 6.92 9.98
C ALA A 67 -6.37 6.91 10.76
N VAL A 68 -6.44 7.56 11.92
CA VAL A 68 -7.68 7.67 12.71
C VAL A 68 -8.75 8.47 11.96
N SER A 69 -8.36 9.48 11.16
CA SER A 69 -9.31 10.26 10.37
C SER A 69 -10.02 9.43 9.31
N GLU A 70 -9.37 8.42 8.75
CA GLU A 70 -10.00 7.46 7.83
C GLU A 70 -10.97 6.53 8.57
N LEU A 71 -10.58 6.04 9.75
CA LEU A 71 -11.42 5.18 10.59
C LEU A 71 -12.68 5.92 11.07
N ASP A 72 -12.54 7.18 11.47
CA ASP A 72 -13.58 8.03 12.04
C ASP A 72 -14.29 8.94 11.03
N THR A 73 -14.19 8.65 9.75
CA THR A 73 -14.87 9.46 8.72
C THR A 73 -16.36 9.64 9.04
N PRO A 74 -16.85 10.90 9.08
CA PRO A 74 -18.28 11.16 9.30
C PRO A 74 -19.13 10.52 8.21
N LEU A 75 -20.13 9.72 8.63
CA LEU A 75 -21.01 9.00 7.73
C LEU A 75 -22.40 9.61 7.72
N ASN A 76 -22.96 9.79 6.53
CA ASN A 76 -24.39 10.07 6.37
C ASN A 76 -25.24 8.81 6.71
N PRO A 77 -26.58 8.94 6.87
CA PRO A 77 -27.42 7.80 7.24
C PRO A 77 -27.31 6.58 6.32
N ALA A 78 -27.21 6.80 5.01
CA ALA A 78 -27.07 5.70 4.03
C ALA A 78 -25.74 4.96 4.20
N ALA A 79 -24.63 5.70 4.35
CA ALA A 79 -23.31 5.13 4.58
C ALA A 79 -23.20 4.40 5.94
N LYS A 80 -23.92 4.88 6.99
CA LYS A 80 -24.03 4.15 8.27
C LYS A 80 -24.76 2.81 8.08
N GLY A 81 -25.85 2.80 7.32
CA GLY A 81 -26.57 1.57 7.00
C GLY A 81 -25.70 0.57 6.23
N LEU A 82 -24.97 1.05 5.22
CA LEU A 82 -24.04 0.22 4.44
C LEU A 82 -22.91 -0.34 5.31
N ARG A 83 -22.31 0.48 6.16
CA ARG A 83 -21.27 0.02 7.11
C ARG A 83 -21.83 -1.05 8.04
N GLY A 84 -23.04 -0.84 8.63
CA GLY A 84 -23.67 -1.82 9.51
C GLY A 84 -23.96 -3.15 8.81
N MET A 85 -24.46 -3.09 7.56
CA MET A 85 -24.67 -4.29 6.75
C MET A 85 -23.34 -5.02 6.44
N SER A 86 -22.30 -4.27 6.03
CA SER A 86 -20.98 -4.84 5.78
C SER A 86 -20.42 -5.52 7.03
N SER A 87 -20.48 -4.84 8.18
CA SER A 87 -20.00 -5.41 9.45
C SER A 87 -20.75 -6.69 9.82
N TYR A 88 -22.06 -6.72 9.63
CA TYR A 88 -22.84 -7.93 9.84
C TYR A 88 -22.43 -9.08 8.92
N LEU A 89 -22.24 -8.82 7.63
CA LEU A 89 -21.85 -9.84 6.66
C LEU A 89 -20.41 -10.35 6.84
N THR A 90 -19.51 -9.50 7.32
CA THR A 90 -18.10 -9.84 7.59
C THR A 90 -17.85 -10.28 9.03
N ASN A 91 -18.91 -10.36 9.85
CA ASN A 91 -18.81 -10.68 11.28
C ASN A 91 -17.86 -9.76 12.06
N GLN A 92 -17.76 -8.48 11.66
CA GLN A 92 -16.94 -7.48 12.33
C GLN A 92 -17.74 -6.82 13.45
N THR A 93 -17.29 -6.96 14.69
CA THR A 93 -17.97 -6.47 15.87
C THR A 93 -17.57 -5.03 16.23
N TYR A 94 -18.28 -4.41 17.18
CA TYR A 94 -17.90 -3.12 17.73
C TYR A 94 -16.54 -3.20 18.46
N GLU A 95 -16.29 -4.29 19.15
CA GLU A 95 -15.05 -4.58 19.87
C GLU A 95 -13.87 -4.66 18.90
N ASP A 96 -14.06 -5.18 17.70
CA ASP A 96 -13.02 -5.22 16.65
C ASP A 96 -12.66 -3.81 16.18
N TYR A 97 -13.65 -2.94 15.96
CA TYR A 97 -13.41 -1.54 15.64
C TYR A 97 -12.70 -0.79 16.76
N GLN A 98 -13.09 -1.06 18.02
CA GLN A 98 -12.46 -0.40 19.15
C GLN A 98 -11.02 -0.87 19.34
N ARG A 99 -10.74 -2.16 19.17
CA ARG A 99 -9.39 -2.71 19.21
C ARG A 99 -8.49 -2.08 18.15
N GLU A 100 -8.96 -2.00 16.90
CA GLU A 100 -8.24 -1.36 15.80
C GLU A 100 -7.90 0.10 16.11
N ARG A 101 -8.85 0.82 16.69
CA ARG A 101 -8.65 2.21 17.10
C ARG A 101 -7.58 2.32 18.21
N ASP A 102 -7.65 1.46 19.21
CA ASP A 102 -6.71 1.46 20.32
C ASP A 102 -5.29 1.10 19.85
N GLU A 103 -5.16 0.15 18.92
CA GLU A 103 -3.91 -0.21 18.27
C GLU A 103 -3.32 0.97 17.48
N LEU A 104 -4.15 1.68 16.71
CA LEU A 104 -3.71 2.88 15.96
C LEU A 104 -3.26 4.00 16.90
N LEU A 105 -4.00 4.25 17.96
CA LEU A 105 -3.65 5.31 18.94
C LEU A 105 -2.40 4.96 19.74
N GLY A 106 -2.13 3.67 19.94
CA GLY A 106 -0.93 3.18 20.64
C GLY A 106 0.28 2.95 19.72
N ALA A 107 0.15 3.19 18.42
CA ALA A 107 1.24 2.92 17.47
C ALA A 107 2.44 3.83 17.69
N ASP A 108 3.62 3.26 17.61
CA ASP A 108 4.91 3.94 17.73
C ASP A 108 5.82 3.64 16.52
N VAL A 109 7.04 4.17 16.56
CA VAL A 109 8.07 3.95 15.53
C VAL A 109 8.35 2.44 15.34
N ASN A 110 8.34 1.66 16.42
CA ASN A 110 8.62 0.22 16.33
C ASN A 110 7.44 -0.52 15.68
N THR A 111 6.22 -0.05 15.91
CA THR A 111 5.02 -0.55 15.22
C THR A 111 5.19 -0.40 13.71
N ILE A 112 5.61 0.78 13.23
CA ILE A 112 5.86 1.00 11.79
C ILE A 112 6.99 0.09 11.30
N ARG A 113 8.12 0.02 12.00
CA ARG A 113 9.25 -0.83 11.61
C ARG A 113 8.88 -2.30 11.50
N SER A 114 7.99 -2.80 12.37
CA SER A 114 7.54 -4.19 12.34
C SER A 114 6.79 -4.56 11.06
N LEU A 115 6.18 -3.59 10.37
CA LEU A 115 5.47 -3.81 9.11
C LEU A 115 6.42 -4.15 7.95
N ALA A 116 7.72 -3.91 8.08
CA ALA A 116 8.70 -4.29 7.07
C ALA A 116 8.67 -5.80 6.76
N ALA A 117 8.43 -6.64 7.77
CA ALA A 117 8.30 -8.08 7.59
C ALA A 117 7.09 -8.46 6.71
N VAL A 118 5.97 -7.76 6.87
CA VAL A 118 4.76 -7.96 6.05
C VAL A 118 5.01 -7.58 4.60
N ILE A 119 5.70 -6.45 4.36
CA ILE A 119 6.05 -5.99 3.02
C ILE A 119 7.01 -6.99 2.34
N ARG A 120 8.02 -7.52 3.06
CA ARG A 120 8.91 -8.55 2.52
C ARG A 120 8.16 -9.80 2.13
N ALA A 121 7.31 -10.33 3.01
CA ALA A 121 6.50 -11.50 2.72
C ALA A 121 5.59 -11.28 1.50
N PHE A 122 4.98 -10.10 1.37
CA PHE A 122 4.18 -9.74 0.21
C PHE A 122 5.02 -9.71 -1.09
N MET A 123 6.24 -9.18 -1.03
CA MET A 123 7.12 -9.12 -2.22
C MET A 123 7.70 -10.48 -2.62
N GLU A 124 7.80 -11.44 -1.69
CA GLU A 124 8.25 -12.82 -1.98
C GLU A 124 7.28 -13.59 -2.89
N ASP A 125 6.01 -13.20 -2.94
CA ASP A 125 5.01 -13.83 -3.83
C ASP A 125 5.25 -13.53 -5.32
N ASP A 126 6.07 -12.52 -5.63
CA ASP A 126 6.53 -12.12 -6.98
C ASP A 126 5.43 -12.04 -8.05
N CYS A 127 4.27 -11.51 -7.67
CA CYS A 127 3.12 -11.35 -8.54
C CYS A 127 3.21 -10.02 -9.30
N LEU A 128 3.82 -10.03 -10.49
CA LEU A 128 3.98 -8.85 -11.34
C LEU A 128 2.99 -8.88 -12.52
N CYS A 129 2.21 -7.80 -12.68
CA CYS A 129 1.36 -7.59 -13.85
C CYS A 129 1.60 -6.19 -14.43
N VAL A 130 1.91 -6.12 -15.70
CA VAL A 130 2.21 -4.86 -16.39
C VAL A 130 1.43 -4.75 -17.69
N VAL A 131 0.80 -3.61 -17.90
CA VAL A 131 0.17 -3.25 -19.17
C VAL A 131 0.90 -2.04 -19.77
N GLY A 132 1.47 -2.20 -20.95
CA GLY A 132 2.30 -1.15 -21.51
C GLY A 132 2.61 -1.32 -23.01
N ASN A 133 3.59 -0.56 -23.46
CA ASN A 133 4.05 -0.63 -24.85
C ASN A 133 4.79 -1.95 -25.12
N ASP A 134 4.36 -2.65 -26.17
CA ASP A 134 4.89 -3.97 -26.56
C ASP A 134 6.43 -3.99 -26.72
N ASN A 135 7.02 -2.99 -27.38
CA ASN A 135 8.47 -2.96 -27.55
C ASN A 135 9.22 -2.79 -26.23
N ARG A 136 8.69 -1.96 -25.32
CA ARG A 136 9.29 -1.74 -24.00
C ARG A 136 9.20 -2.98 -23.12
N LEU A 137 8.07 -3.68 -23.14
CA LEU A 137 7.91 -4.93 -22.38
C LEU A 137 8.79 -6.05 -22.92
N LYS A 138 9.02 -6.09 -24.24
CA LYS A 138 9.94 -7.06 -24.87
C LYS A 138 11.41 -6.81 -24.51
N GLU A 139 11.81 -5.57 -24.23
CA GLU A 139 13.17 -5.25 -23.77
C GLU A 139 13.47 -5.91 -22.40
N ASP A 140 12.44 -6.02 -21.54
CA ASP A 140 12.54 -6.57 -20.18
C ASP A 140 11.77 -7.89 -20.04
N LYS A 141 11.68 -8.68 -21.12
CA LYS A 141 10.88 -9.92 -21.17
C LYS A 141 11.24 -10.96 -20.11
N GLU A 142 12.47 -10.94 -19.61
CA GLU A 142 12.95 -11.82 -18.56
C GLU A 142 12.26 -11.60 -17.20
N MET A 143 11.53 -10.50 -17.04
CA MET A 143 10.75 -10.21 -15.84
C MET A 143 9.36 -10.85 -15.85
N PHE A 144 8.97 -11.53 -16.93
CA PHE A 144 7.61 -12.02 -17.11
C PHE A 144 7.60 -13.49 -17.49
N ASP A 145 6.76 -14.28 -16.84
CA ASP A 145 6.49 -15.67 -17.23
C ASP A 145 5.65 -15.74 -18.50
N VAL A 146 4.74 -14.80 -18.69
CA VAL A 146 3.83 -14.72 -19.83
C VAL A 146 3.80 -13.31 -20.37
N LEU A 147 3.92 -13.18 -21.69
CA LEU A 147 3.79 -11.91 -22.43
C LEU A 147 2.76 -12.08 -23.55
N GLU A 148 1.63 -11.40 -23.45
CA GLU A 148 0.53 -11.49 -24.40
C GLU A 148 0.16 -10.15 -25.01
N ASN A 149 -0.31 -10.16 -26.24
CA ASN A 149 -0.88 -8.97 -26.86
C ASN A 149 -2.34 -8.82 -26.44
N LEU A 150 -2.73 -7.61 -26.08
CA LEU A 150 -4.13 -7.30 -25.70
C LEU A 150 -5.04 -7.14 -26.93
N TYR A 151 -4.48 -6.94 -28.15
CA TYR A 151 -5.20 -6.72 -29.41
C TYR A 151 -4.60 -7.51 -30.55
#